data_a44b885093d6f9af79b91e3671263117
#
_entry.id   a44b885093d6f9af79b91e3671263117
#
_cell.length_a   1.000
_cell.length_b   1.000
_cell.length_c   1.000
_cell.angle_alpha   90.00
_cell.angle_beta   90.00
_cell.angle_gamma   90.00
#
_symmetry.space_group_name_H-M   'P 1'
#
loop_
_entity.id
_entity.type
_entity.pdbx_description
1 polymer ?
#
loop_
_entity_poly.entity_id
_entity_poly.type
_entity_poly.pdbx_seq_one_letter_code
_entity_poly.pdbx_strand_id
1 'polypeptide(L)'
;SGDGSGKPKGIIKETPADGQAIESAAPGYADLIAAEAALPLAYENDAVWCMSKKTFMQYYGLVDETGQPLGRVNYGLAGKPERFLLGRPVVVCDYLPSFTSAISTGEVFAFLFNFKDYILNTNYAMGLKKYEDNATDDIVTKAIMIVDGKVVDKNSLVVIKKSA
;
A
#
# COMPACT_ATOMS: atom_id res chain seq x y z
N SER A 1 0.79 10.19 0.93
CA SER A 1 1.06 9.73 -0.44
C SER A 1 0.95 10.91 -1.41
N GLY A 2 1.76 10.90 -2.48
CA GLY A 2 1.76 11.97 -3.48
C GLY A 2 0.45 12.01 -4.26
N ASP A 3 0.08 13.21 -4.69
CA ASP A 3 -1.14 13.50 -5.46
C ASP A 3 -0.94 13.42 -6.99
N GLY A 4 0.31 13.28 -7.45
CA GLY A 4 0.67 13.29 -8.87
C GLY A 4 0.96 14.68 -9.42
N SER A 5 0.88 15.74 -8.60
CA SER A 5 1.23 17.11 -9.01
C SER A 5 2.62 17.47 -8.48
N GLY A 6 3.63 17.39 -9.35
CA GLY A 6 5.03 17.60 -8.97
C GLY A 6 5.61 16.54 -8.00
N LYS A 7 4.89 15.42 -7.81
CA LYS A 7 5.25 14.28 -6.95
C LYS A 7 4.75 12.99 -7.57
N PRO A 8 5.44 11.85 -7.37
CA PRO A 8 4.92 10.54 -7.77
C PRO A 8 3.51 10.31 -7.22
N LYS A 9 2.61 9.78 -8.05
CA LYS A 9 1.24 9.49 -7.64
C LYS A 9 1.23 8.22 -6.77
N GLY A 10 0.75 8.36 -5.54
CA GLY A 10 0.64 7.24 -4.61
C GLY A 10 -0.47 6.25 -5.00
N ILE A 11 -0.28 4.97 -4.74
CA ILE A 11 -1.22 3.88 -5.05
C ILE A 11 -2.62 4.18 -4.49
N ILE A 12 -2.72 4.64 -3.24
CA ILE A 12 -4.01 4.95 -2.58
C ILE A 12 -4.73 6.18 -3.16
N LYS A 13 -4.06 6.96 -4.00
CA LYS A 13 -4.66 8.12 -4.71
C LYS A 13 -5.09 7.76 -6.13
N GLU A 14 -4.81 6.53 -6.56
CA GLU A 14 -5.33 6.03 -7.82
C GLU A 14 -6.79 5.61 -7.65
N THR A 15 -7.57 5.78 -8.71
CA THR A 15 -8.94 5.29 -8.76
C THR A 15 -8.90 3.84 -9.23
N PRO A 16 -9.34 2.88 -8.42
CA PRO A 16 -9.40 1.48 -8.84
C PRO A 16 -10.41 1.30 -9.98
N ALA A 17 -10.40 0.15 -10.63
CA ALA A 17 -11.41 -0.19 -11.64
C ALA A 17 -12.79 -0.37 -10.99
N ASP A 18 -13.82 -0.38 -11.81
CA ASP A 18 -15.20 -0.52 -11.35
C ASP A 18 -15.39 -1.85 -10.60
N GLY A 19 -16.03 -1.79 -9.45
CA GLY A 19 -16.25 -2.95 -8.58
C GLY A 19 -15.05 -3.32 -7.67
N GLN A 20 -13.91 -2.63 -7.78
CA GLN A 20 -12.71 -2.89 -6.98
C GLN A 20 -12.55 -1.95 -5.77
N ALA A 21 -13.54 -1.12 -5.49
CA ALA A 21 -13.62 -0.32 -4.28
C ALA A 21 -14.63 -0.93 -3.32
N ILE A 22 -14.16 -1.60 -2.28
CA ILE A 22 -15.00 -2.23 -1.25
C ILE A 22 -15.22 -1.23 -0.13
N GLU A 23 -16.46 -1.03 0.24
CA GLU A 23 -16.83 -0.18 1.36
C GLU A 23 -17.08 -1.01 2.61
N SER A 24 -16.45 -0.63 3.71
CA SER A 24 -16.52 -1.34 4.97
C SER A 24 -16.78 -0.40 6.14
N ALA A 25 -17.71 -0.76 6.99
CA ALA A 25 -17.99 -0.03 8.24
C ALA A 25 -17.00 -0.37 9.35
N ALA A 26 -16.48 -1.60 9.35
CA ALA A 26 -15.48 -2.09 10.30
C ALA A 26 -14.70 -3.25 9.66
N PRO A 27 -13.41 -3.46 10.01
CA PRO A 27 -12.65 -4.58 9.50
C PRO A 27 -13.36 -5.90 9.77
N GLY A 28 -13.79 -6.56 8.71
CA GLY A 28 -14.55 -7.81 8.76
C GLY A 28 -14.00 -8.86 7.79
N TYR A 29 -14.33 -10.12 8.03
CA TYR A 29 -13.94 -11.21 7.15
C TYR A 29 -14.58 -11.10 5.76
N ALA A 30 -15.84 -10.66 5.73
CA ALA A 30 -16.58 -10.47 4.49
C ALA A 30 -15.91 -9.49 3.53
N ASP A 31 -15.29 -8.42 4.08
CA ASP A 31 -14.59 -7.41 3.27
C ASP A 31 -13.35 -7.99 2.58
N LEU A 32 -12.64 -8.87 3.29
CA LEU A 32 -11.47 -9.56 2.73
C LEU A 32 -11.88 -10.50 1.60
N ILE A 33 -12.96 -11.26 1.79
CA ILE A 33 -13.50 -12.15 0.74
C ILE A 33 -13.99 -11.34 -0.46
N ALA A 34 -14.70 -10.21 -0.22
CA ALA A 34 -15.15 -9.35 -1.30
C ALA A 34 -13.98 -8.74 -2.08
N ALA A 35 -12.91 -8.33 -1.40
CA ALA A 35 -11.73 -7.80 -2.05
C ALA A 35 -10.96 -8.87 -2.84
N GLU A 36 -10.84 -10.09 -2.33
CA GLU A 36 -10.27 -11.23 -3.10
C GLU A 36 -11.10 -11.56 -4.34
N ALA A 37 -12.43 -11.57 -4.20
CA ALA A 37 -13.33 -11.85 -5.33
C ALA A 37 -13.29 -10.73 -6.39
N ALA A 38 -13.00 -9.49 -6.00
CA ALA A 38 -12.90 -8.37 -6.92
C ALA A 38 -11.56 -8.33 -7.69
N LEU A 39 -10.55 -9.09 -7.25
CA LEU A 39 -9.26 -9.15 -7.94
C LEU A 39 -9.34 -10.11 -9.13
N PRO A 40 -9.02 -9.66 -10.38
CA PRO A 40 -8.99 -10.55 -11.52
C PRO A 40 -7.89 -11.61 -11.41
N LEU A 41 -8.17 -12.81 -11.88
CA LEU A 41 -7.29 -13.98 -11.80
C LEU A 41 -5.89 -13.75 -12.38
N ALA A 42 -5.76 -12.87 -13.38
CA ALA A 42 -4.48 -12.54 -14.00
C ALA A 42 -3.45 -11.91 -13.02
N TYR A 43 -3.93 -11.26 -11.95
CA TYR A 43 -3.08 -10.56 -10.97
C TYR A 43 -2.96 -11.31 -9.64
N GLU A 44 -3.65 -12.44 -9.51
CA GLU A 44 -3.78 -13.17 -8.26
C GLU A 44 -2.43 -13.62 -7.67
N ASN A 45 -1.52 -14.12 -8.49
CA ASN A 45 -0.30 -14.78 -8.02
C ASN A 45 0.69 -13.83 -7.31
N ASP A 46 0.74 -12.56 -7.72
CA ASP A 46 1.72 -11.58 -7.24
C ASP A 46 1.09 -10.48 -6.36
N ALA A 47 -0.21 -10.56 -6.12
CA ALA A 47 -0.90 -9.57 -5.31
C ALA A 47 -0.61 -9.77 -3.82
N VAL A 48 -0.35 -8.67 -3.12
CA VAL A 48 -0.08 -8.64 -1.70
C VAL A 48 -1.00 -7.66 -0.98
N TRP A 49 -1.36 -7.99 0.24
CA TRP A 49 -2.09 -7.08 1.12
C TRP A 49 -1.18 -5.98 1.64
N CYS A 50 -1.68 -4.75 1.64
CA CYS A 50 -1.00 -3.62 2.25
C CYS A 50 -1.94 -2.89 3.21
N MET A 51 -1.52 -2.74 4.46
CA MET A 51 -2.29 -2.07 5.51
C MET A 51 -1.40 -1.61 6.66
N SER A 52 -1.93 -0.79 7.57
CA SER A 52 -1.20 -0.42 8.78
C SER A 52 -1.13 -1.59 9.77
N LYS A 53 -0.15 -1.55 10.68
CA LYS A 53 0.00 -2.57 11.74
C LYS A 53 -1.26 -2.69 12.61
N LYS A 54 -1.89 -1.56 12.95
CA LYS A 54 -3.11 -1.55 13.77
C LYS A 54 -4.27 -2.23 13.05
N THR A 55 -4.48 -1.93 11.77
CA THR A 55 -5.51 -2.55 10.94
C THR A 55 -5.26 -4.05 10.79
N PHE A 56 -4.00 -4.45 10.55
CA PHE A 56 -3.63 -5.87 10.48
C PHE A 56 -3.98 -6.61 11.79
N MET A 57 -3.68 -6.02 12.95
CA MET A 57 -4.00 -6.65 14.24
C MET A 57 -5.51 -6.76 14.49
N GLN A 58 -6.32 -5.85 13.93
CA GLN A 58 -7.78 -5.98 13.98
C GLN A 58 -8.26 -7.16 13.14
N TYR A 59 -7.75 -7.31 11.91
CA TYR A 59 -8.05 -8.49 11.09
C TYR A 59 -7.51 -9.79 11.69
N TYR A 60 -6.31 -9.74 12.28
CA TYR A 60 -5.72 -10.90 12.97
C TYR A 60 -6.53 -11.33 14.18
N GLY A 61 -7.15 -10.37 14.88
CA GLY A 61 -8.02 -10.61 16.03
C GLY A 61 -9.40 -11.16 15.65
N LEU A 62 -9.76 -11.19 14.36
CA LEU A 62 -10.98 -11.84 13.90
C LEU A 62 -10.84 -13.35 14.03
N VAL A 63 -11.84 -13.93 14.63
CA VAL A 63 -11.97 -15.38 14.80
C VAL A 63 -13.21 -15.85 14.02
N ASP A 64 -13.17 -17.07 13.55
CA ASP A 64 -14.34 -17.73 12.98
C ASP A 64 -15.31 -18.20 14.09
N GLU A 65 -16.43 -18.81 13.71
CA GLU A 65 -17.39 -19.36 14.67
C GLU A 65 -16.81 -20.45 15.57
N THR A 66 -15.69 -21.02 15.17
CA THR A 66 -14.95 -22.05 15.92
C THR A 66 -13.85 -21.48 16.82
N GLY A 67 -13.64 -20.15 16.79
CA GLY A 67 -12.64 -19.45 17.59
C GLY A 67 -11.23 -19.49 17.00
N GLN A 68 -11.06 -19.87 15.73
CA GLN A 68 -9.76 -19.87 15.06
C GLN A 68 -9.44 -18.49 14.46
N PRO A 69 -8.22 -17.98 14.63
CA PRO A 69 -7.83 -16.71 14.04
C PRO A 69 -7.72 -16.81 12.51
N LEU A 70 -8.22 -15.82 11.80
CA LEU A 70 -8.20 -15.73 10.34
C LEU A 70 -6.83 -15.32 9.79
N GLY A 71 -6.07 -14.55 10.57
CA GLY A 71 -4.73 -14.14 10.21
C GLY A 71 -3.66 -15.14 10.68
N ARG A 72 -2.56 -15.25 9.93
CA ARG A 72 -1.38 -16.03 10.34
C ARG A 72 -0.17 -15.13 10.49
N VAL A 73 0.58 -15.33 11.57
CA VAL A 73 1.92 -14.80 11.77
C VAL A 73 2.86 -15.99 11.92
N ASN A 74 3.81 -16.13 11.03
CA ASN A 74 4.84 -17.13 11.13
C ASN A 74 6.01 -16.57 11.94
N TYR A 75 6.24 -17.13 13.13
CA TYR A 75 7.38 -16.81 14.00
C TYR A 75 8.53 -17.78 13.77
N GLY A 76 8.87 -18.12 12.52
CA GLY A 76 9.94 -19.06 12.22
C GLY A 76 11.28 -18.68 12.87
N LEU A 77 12.18 -19.66 13.00
CA LEU A 77 13.53 -19.52 13.57
C LEU A 77 14.41 -18.46 12.89
N ALA A 78 14.02 -17.95 11.70
CA ALA A 78 14.75 -16.95 10.92
C ALA A 78 14.52 -15.49 11.35
N GLY A 79 13.82 -15.23 12.44
CA GLY A 79 13.86 -13.95 13.14
C GLY A 79 12.97 -12.82 12.63
N LYS A 80 12.29 -12.92 11.49
CA LYS A 80 11.31 -11.90 11.05
C LYS A 80 9.90 -12.49 11.03
N PRO A 81 8.91 -11.86 11.69
CA PRO A 81 7.54 -12.34 11.64
C PRO A 81 6.98 -12.17 10.22
N GLU A 82 6.66 -13.27 9.57
CA GLU A 82 5.93 -13.27 8.31
C GLU A 82 4.43 -13.23 8.61
N ARG A 83 3.74 -12.28 7.97
CA ARG A 83 2.31 -12.05 8.15
C ARG A 83 1.56 -12.52 6.93
N PHE A 84 0.59 -13.40 7.13
CA PHE A 84 -0.28 -13.90 6.07
C PHE A 84 -1.73 -13.62 6.41
N LEU A 85 -2.50 -13.25 5.40
CA LEU A 85 -3.94 -13.06 5.48
C LEU A 85 -4.57 -13.73 4.25
N LEU A 86 -5.48 -14.68 4.44
CA LEU A 86 -6.05 -15.49 3.37
C LEU A 86 -5.00 -16.15 2.44
N GLY A 87 -3.88 -16.60 3.00
CA GLY A 87 -2.80 -17.23 2.23
C GLY A 87 -1.87 -16.27 1.49
N ARG A 88 -2.14 -14.95 1.52
CA ARG A 88 -1.30 -13.93 0.90
C ARG A 88 -0.42 -13.21 1.91
N PRO A 89 0.79 -12.81 1.53
CA PRO A 89 1.65 -12.02 2.38
C PRO A 89 1.06 -10.63 2.65
N VAL A 90 1.28 -10.11 3.85
CA VAL A 90 0.85 -8.78 4.26
C VAL A 90 2.06 -7.87 4.44
N VAL A 91 2.09 -6.80 3.66
CA VAL A 91 3.05 -5.71 3.81
C VAL A 91 2.47 -4.66 4.75
N VAL A 92 3.14 -4.46 5.88
CA VAL A 92 2.74 -3.45 6.85
C VAL A 92 3.39 -2.12 6.51
N CYS A 93 2.58 -1.07 6.37
CA CYS A 93 3.00 0.27 6.00
C CYS A 93 2.44 1.31 6.98
N ASP A 94 3.31 2.10 7.59
CA ASP A 94 2.92 3.14 8.56
C ASP A 94 2.34 4.40 7.89
N TYR A 95 2.49 4.53 6.56
CA TYR A 95 1.92 5.65 5.80
C TYR A 95 0.44 5.47 5.44
N LEU A 96 -0.12 4.29 5.70
CA LEU A 96 -1.55 4.04 5.57
C LEU A 96 -2.27 4.42 6.85
N PRO A 97 -3.45 5.08 6.74
CA PRO A 97 -4.27 5.34 7.91
C PRO A 97 -4.68 4.02 8.57
N SER A 98 -4.60 4.01 9.88
CA SER A 98 -5.09 2.87 10.64
C SER A 98 -6.60 2.95 10.75
N PHE A 99 -7.29 1.83 10.64
CA PHE A 99 -8.71 1.82 10.90
C PHE A 99 -8.97 2.19 12.38
N THR A 100 -9.66 3.28 12.58
CA THR A 100 -10.14 3.77 13.87
C THR A 100 -11.52 4.39 13.67
N SER A 101 -12.25 4.62 14.75
CA SER A 101 -13.54 5.34 14.68
C SER A 101 -13.41 6.78 14.13
N ALA A 102 -12.20 7.36 14.18
CA ALA A 102 -11.90 8.70 13.70
C ALA A 102 -11.46 8.76 12.24
N ILE A 103 -11.33 7.60 11.54
CA ILE A 103 -11.00 7.60 10.11
C ILE A 103 -12.13 8.22 9.29
N SER A 104 -11.79 9.07 8.33
CA SER A 104 -12.78 9.76 7.49
C SER A 104 -13.47 8.79 6.53
N THR A 105 -14.76 9.04 6.29
CA THR A 105 -15.53 8.31 5.27
C THR A 105 -14.85 8.41 3.91
N GLY A 106 -14.77 7.29 3.20
CA GLY A 106 -14.10 7.21 1.89
C GLY A 106 -12.58 7.06 1.95
N GLU A 107 -11.98 7.11 3.13
CA GLU A 107 -10.53 6.93 3.27
C GLU A 107 -10.13 5.46 3.16
N VAL A 108 -9.07 5.19 2.38
CA VAL A 108 -8.53 3.84 2.17
C VAL A 108 -7.65 3.45 3.34
N PHE A 109 -7.98 2.35 4.02
CA PHE A 109 -7.21 1.83 5.16
C PHE A 109 -6.52 0.49 4.87
N ALA A 110 -6.92 -0.21 3.82
CA ALA A 110 -6.26 -1.42 3.33
C ALA A 110 -6.42 -1.50 1.80
N PHE A 111 -5.48 -2.16 1.14
CA PHE A 111 -5.60 -2.46 -0.28
C PHE A 111 -4.85 -3.75 -0.63
N LEU A 112 -5.30 -4.38 -1.71
CA LEU A 112 -4.69 -5.52 -2.37
C LEU A 112 -4.14 -5.05 -3.70
N PHE A 113 -2.85 -5.28 -3.97
CA PHE A 113 -2.20 -4.75 -5.16
C PHE A 113 -1.03 -5.60 -5.62
N ASN A 114 -0.85 -5.69 -6.93
CA ASN A 114 0.35 -6.24 -7.53
C ASN A 114 1.39 -5.11 -7.74
N PHE A 115 2.43 -5.09 -6.93
CA PHE A 115 3.44 -4.02 -6.99
C PHE A 115 4.27 -3.99 -8.30
N LYS A 116 4.20 -5.02 -9.13
CA LYS A 116 4.81 -5.01 -10.46
C LYS A 116 4.15 -4.00 -11.41
N ASP A 117 2.89 -3.64 -11.13
CA ASP A 117 2.12 -2.67 -11.92
C ASP A 117 2.33 -1.21 -11.47
N TYR A 118 3.22 -0.97 -10.52
CA TYR A 118 3.66 0.36 -10.16
C TYR A 118 5.03 0.65 -10.79
N ILE A 119 5.07 1.60 -11.70
CA ILE A 119 6.30 1.96 -12.42
C ILE A 119 6.86 3.26 -11.86
N LEU A 120 8.14 3.22 -11.50
CA LEU A 120 8.95 4.41 -11.22
C LEU A 120 9.77 4.73 -12.47
N ASN A 121 9.63 5.96 -12.96
CA ASN A 121 10.40 6.46 -14.08
C ASN A 121 11.34 7.58 -13.61
N THR A 122 12.59 7.54 -14.06
CA THR A 122 13.57 8.59 -13.82
C THR A 122 13.95 9.19 -15.17
N ASN A 123 13.59 10.46 -15.38
CA ASN A 123 13.97 11.17 -16.60
C ASN A 123 15.43 11.67 -16.56
N TYR A 124 15.99 11.79 -15.38
CA TYR A 124 17.36 12.28 -15.18
C TYR A 124 18.09 11.42 -14.16
N ALA A 125 19.15 10.77 -14.57
CA ALA A 125 20.05 10.10 -13.64
C ALA A 125 20.60 11.11 -12.64
N MET A 126 20.84 10.69 -11.40
CA MET A 126 21.35 11.56 -10.35
C MET A 126 22.64 12.25 -10.81
N GLY A 127 22.53 13.55 -11.12
CA GLY A 127 23.66 14.40 -11.49
C GLY A 127 24.26 15.02 -10.25
N LEU A 128 25.55 14.83 -10.05
CA LEU A 128 26.33 15.51 -9.02
C LEU A 128 27.16 16.63 -9.68
N LYS A 129 26.96 17.85 -9.24
CA LYS A 129 27.81 19.01 -9.59
C LYS A 129 28.48 19.54 -8.36
N LYS A 130 29.82 19.60 -8.39
CA LYS A 130 30.62 20.38 -7.44
C LYS A 130 31.01 21.70 -8.08
N TYR A 131 30.80 22.79 -7.37
CA TYR A 131 31.27 24.11 -7.77
C TYR A 131 31.63 24.92 -6.51
N GLU A 132 32.55 25.86 -6.72
CA GLU A 132 32.97 26.81 -5.68
C GLU A 132 32.03 28.03 -5.77
N ASP A 133 31.49 28.44 -4.63
CA ASP A 133 30.66 29.63 -4.54
C ASP A 133 31.59 30.82 -4.26
N ASN A 134 31.80 31.67 -5.25
CA ASN A 134 32.68 32.83 -5.16
C ASN A 134 32.24 33.91 -4.15
N ALA A 135 31.04 33.79 -3.57
CA ALA A 135 30.55 34.73 -2.56
C ALA A 135 30.94 34.32 -1.14
N THR A 136 31.10 33.01 -0.89
CA THR A 136 31.35 32.44 0.44
C THR A 136 32.63 31.63 0.52
N ASP A 137 33.36 31.42 -0.59
CA ASP A 137 34.51 30.50 -0.74
C ASP A 137 34.20 29.04 -0.33
N ASP A 138 32.89 28.67 -0.36
CA ASP A 138 32.45 27.33 0.01
C ASP A 138 32.41 26.37 -1.20
N ILE A 139 32.73 25.11 -0.97
CA ILE A 139 32.56 24.05 -1.97
C ILE A 139 31.13 23.51 -1.87
N VAL A 140 30.29 23.87 -2.84
CA VAL A 140 28.89 23.43 -2.92
C VAL A 140 28.77 22.16 -3.76
N THR A 141 28.14 21.14 -3.19
CA THR A 141 27.77 19.91 -3.92
C THR A 141 26.27 19.91 -4.18
N LYS A 142 25.86 20.02 -5.44
CA LYS A 142 24.48 19.97 -5.88
C LYS A 142 24.14 18.59 -6.44
N ALA A 143 23.15 17.91 -5.86
CA ALA A 143 22.58 16.67 -6.38
C ALA A 143 21.17 16.94 -6.91
N ILE A 144 20.88 16.50 -8.13
CA ILE A 144 19.55 16.62 -8.75
C ILE A 144 19.13 15.24 -9.23
N MET A 145 17.91 14.85 -8.87
CA MET A 145 17.24 13.67 -9.37
C MET A 145 15.79 13.99 -9.69
N ILE A 146 15.29 13.57 -10.84
CA ILE A 146 13.89 13.73 -11.22
C ILE A 146 13.29 12.33 -11.28
N VAL A 147 12.29 12.08 -10.44
CA VAL A 147 11.59 10.80 -10.34
C VAL A 147 10.09 11.04 -10.43
N ASP A 148 9.41 10.24 -11.22
CA ASP A 148 7.95 10.15 -11.24
C ASP A 148 7.52 8.70 -11.05
N GLY A 149 6.30 8.48 -10.54
CA GLY A 149 5.77 7.14 -10.31
C GLY A 149 4.26 7.11 -10.40
N LYS A 150 3.75 6.04 -11.00
CA LYS A 150 2.33 5.87 -11.27
C LYS A 150 1.96 4.39 -11.36
N VAL A 151 0.72 4.07 -10.99
CA VAL A 151 0.08 2.78 -11.30
C VAL A 151 -0.21 2.74 -12.80
N VAL A 152 0.27 1.71 -13.47
CA VAL A 152 0.07 1.51 -14.92
C VAL A 152 -1.20 0.74 -15.20
N ASP A 153 -1.42 -0.34 -14.46
CA ASP A 153 -2.65 -1.12 -14.57
C ASP A 153 -3.50 -0.97 -13.31
N LYS A 154 -4.68 -0.37 -13.48
CA LYS A 154 -5.63 -0.13 -12.40
C LYS A 154 -6.42 -1.39 -11.99
N ASN A 155 -6.48 -2.38 -12.89
CA ASN A 155 -7.23 -3.61 -12.64
C ASN A 155 -6.55 -4.50 -11.58
N SER A 156 -5.28 -4.27 -11.29
CA SER A 156 -4.55 -4.98 -10.24
C SER A 156 -4.74 -4.38 -8.83
N LEU A 157 -5.50 -3.27 -8.72
CA LEU A 157 -5.70 -2.53 -7.47
C LEU A 157 -7.11 -2.73 -6.92
N VAL A 158 -7.23 -3.37 -5.78
CA VAL A 158 -8.47 -3.42 -5.00
C VAL A 158 -8.27 -2.65 -3.71
N VAL A 159 -9.17 -1.74 -3.38
CA VAL A 159 -9.10 -0.92 -2.18
C VAL A 159 -10.25 -1.18 -1.22
N ILE A 160 -9.99 -1.13 0.08
CA ILE A 160 -11.01 -1.15 1.12
C ILE A 160 -11.07 0.24 1.74
N LYS A 161 -12.24 0.85 1.65
CA LYS A 161 -12.53 2.20 2.12
C LYS A 161 -13.48 2.17 3.30
N LYS A 162 -13.37 3.18 4.15
CA LYS A 162 -14.36 3.42 5.21
C LYS A 162 -15.71 3.80 4.58
N SER A 163 -16.74 3.03 4.88
CA SER A 163 -18.12 3.40 4.53
C SER A 163 -18.63 4.59 5.34
N ALA A 164 -19.74 5.13 4.92
CA ALA A 164 -20.45 6.19 5.67
C ALA A 164 -20.96 5.69 7.01
#